data_909ed2e0086b027607d73fa2ad1bc523
#
_entry.id   909ed2e0086b027607d73fa2ad1bc523
#
_cell.length_a   1.000
_cell.length_b   1.000
_cell.length_c   1.000
_cell.angle_alpha   90.00
_cell.angle_beta   90.00
_cell.angle_gamma   90.00
#
_symmetry.space_group_name_H-M   'P 1'
#
loop_
_entity.id
_entity.type
_entity.pdbx_description
1 polymer ?
#
loop_
_entity_poly.entity_id
_entity_poly.type
_entity_poly.pdbx_seq_one_letter_code
_entity_poly.pdbx_strand_id
1 'polypeptide(L)'
;MSAALPIFRKQGFGHFVNTASTAGHKTVPNQSVYSGTKFAVRAISEGLRQEAGDKLRVTIISPGFVRTDFVEAVTNPELRAQLAESREKFAISPDAIARAIAFALEQPADIDVNEIVVRPTAQG
;
A
#
# COMPACT_ATOMS: atom_id res chain seq x y z
N MET A 1 8.31 8.31 7.73
CA MET A 1 8.74 7.38 8.79
C MET A 1 9.85 7.95 9.67
N SER A 2 10.85 8.61 9.09
CA SER A 2 11.99 9.13 9.87
C SER A 2 11.59 10.14 10.96
N ALA A 3 10.55 10.93 10.76
CA ALA A 3 10.08 11.91 11.75
C ALA A 3 9.34 11.24 12.92
N ALA A 4 8.60 10.16 12.68
CA ALA A 4 7.79 9.49 13.70
C ALA A 4 8.60 8.44 14.48
N LEU A 5 9.60 7.84 13.88
CA LEU A 5 10.36 6.74 14.49
C LEU A 5 10.97 7.11 15.85
N PRO A 6 11.66 8.25 16.01
CA PRO A 6 12.17 8.64 17.33
C PRO A 6 11.09 8.82 18.38
N ILE A 7 9.92 9.35 17.97
CA ILE A 7 8.77 9.55 18.84
C ILE A 7 8.24 8.21 19.32
N PHE A 8 8.06 7.25 18.40
CA PHE A 8 7.58 5.91 18.73
C PHE A 8 8.54 5.17 19.66
N ARG A 9 9.84 5.30 19.41
CA ARG A 9 10.86 4.68 20.28
C ARG A 9 10.83 5.25 21.69
N LYS A 10 10.63 6.58 21.80
CA LYS A 10 10.55 7.24 23.09
C LYS A 10 9.31 6.82 23.87
N GLN A 11 8.16 6.73 23.21
CA GLN A 11 6.91 6.34 23.87
C GLN A 11 6.78 4.83 24.09
N GLY A 12 7.57 4.01 23.38
CA GLY A 12 7.60 2.57 23.53
C GLY A 12 6.54 1.81 22.74
N PHE A 13 5.80 2.47 21.84
CA PHE A 13 4.84 1.84 20.94
C PHE A 13 4.60 2.71 19.71
N GLY A 14 4.08 2.12 18.66
CA GLY A 14 3.71 2.83 17.44
C GLY A 14 3.31 1.88 16.34
N HIS A 15 2.66 2.40 15.31
CA HIS A 15 2.21 1.61 14.17
C HIS A 15 2.37 2.43 12.89
N PHE A 16 3.22 1.95 11.98
CA PHE A 16 3.32 2.52 10.64
C PHE A 16 2.40 1.74 9.69
N VAL A 17 1.60 2.47 8.92
CA VAL A 17 0.81 1.88 7.84
C VAL A 17 1.24 2.55 6.55
N ASN A 18 1.90 1.81 5.69
CA ASN A 18 2.43 2.31 4.43
C ASN A 18 1.60 1.78 3.26
N THR A 19 1.24 2.67 2.34
CA THR A 19 0.48 2.28 1.15
C THR A 19 1.44 1.96 0.01
N ALA A 20 1.38 0.71 -0.45
CA ALA A 20 2.07 0.25 -1.65
C ALA A 20 1.07 0.06 -2.80
N SER A 21 1.17 -1.03 -3.52
CA SER A 21 0.26 -1.35 -4.64
C SER A 21 0.49 -2.80 -5.06
N THR A 22 -0.46 -3.39 -5.75
CA THR A 22 -0.22 -4.64 -6.47
C THR A 22 0.91 -4.49 -7.51
N ALA A 23 1.19 -3.27 -7.99
CA ALA A 23 2.36 -2.97 -8.81
C ALA A 23 3.69 -3.17 -8.06
N GLY A 24 3.68 -3.29 -6.74
CA GLY A 24 4.82 -3.69 -5.92
C GLY A 24 5.04 -5.20 -5.85
N HIS A 25 4.16 -5.98 -6.46
CA HIS A 25 4.24 -7.45 -6.53
C HIS A 25 4.44 -7.96 -7.95
N LYS A 26 4.02 -7.19 -8.93
CA LYS A 26 4.04 -7.58 -10.34
C LYS A 26 4.21 -6.35 -11.21
N THR A 27 5.10 -6.44 -12.19
CA THR A 27 5.24 -5.39 -13.19
C THR A 27 4.31 -5.64 -14.37
N VAL A 28 3.91 -4.55 -15.04
CA VAL A 28 3.17 -4.60 -16.30
C VAL A 28 3.80 -3.63 -17.31
N PRO A 29 3.57 -3.81 -18.61
CA PRO A 29 4.12 -2.90 -19.62
C PRO A 29 3.78 -1.44 -19.31
N ASN A 30 4.73 -0.55 -19.55
CA ASN A 30 4.62 0.91 -19.38
C ASN A 30 4.50 1.39 -17.93
N GLN A 31 4.72 0.50 -16.94
CA GLN A 31 4.62 0.86 -15.52
C GLN A 31 5.88 0.47 -14.72
N SER A 32 7.02 0.28 -15.37
CA SER A 32 8.22 -0.21 -14.68
C SER A 32 8.71 0.74 -13.60
N VAL A 33 8.70 2.05 -13.84
CA VAL A 33 9.14 3.05 -12.86
C VAL A 33 8.18 3.08 -11.67
N TYR A 34 6.87 3.11 -11.94
CA TYR A 34 5.86 3.06 -10.88
C TYR A 34 5.98 1.79 -10.05
N SER A 35 6.12 0.64 -10.71
CA SER A 35 6.34 -0.63 -10.01
C SER A 35 7.61 -0.60 -9.18
N GLY A 36 8.70 -0.05 -9.73
CA GLY A 36 9.95 0.10 -8.99
C GLY A 36 9.78 0.88 -7.70
N THR A 37 9.04 1.99 -7.72
CA THR A 37 8.77 2.76 -6.51
C THR A 37 7.95 1.97 -5.49
N LYS A 38 6.97 1.18 -5.94
CA LYS A 38 6.13 0.38 -5.05
C LYS A 38 6.85 -0.84 -4.49
N PHE A 39 7.73 -1.47 -5.26
CA PHE A 39 8.65 -2.49 -4.73
C PHE A 39 9.56 -1.90 -3.66
N ALA A 40 10.06 -0.66 -3.89
CA ALA A 40 10.90 0.03 -2.92
C ALA A 40 10.15 0.29 -1.60
N VAL A 41 8.90 0.71 -1.65
CA VAL A 41 8.06 0.91 -0.44
C VAL A 41 7.98 -0.38 0.37
N ARG A 42 7.79 -1.53 -0.29
CA ARG A 42 7.74 -2.82 0.40
C ARG A 42 9.09 -3.17 1.04
N ALA A 43 10.18 -2.99 0.32
CA ALA A 43 11.51 -3.27 0.84
C ALA A 43 11.87 -2.37 2.03
N ILE A 44 11.58 -1.08 1.94
CA ILE A 44 11.83 -0.11 3.00
C ILE A 44 11.00 -0.44 4.24
N SER A 45 9.73 -0.79 4.05
CA SER A 45 8.83 -1.15 5.14
C SER A 45 9.28 -2.41 5.86
N GLU A 46 9.73 -3.43 5.11
CA GLU A 46 10.24 -4.67 5.70
C GLU A 46 11.54 -4.43 6.48
N GLY A 47 12.43 -3.59 5.94
CA GLY A 47 13.64 -3.19 6.65
C GLY A 47 13.32 -2.48 7.96
N LEU A 48 12.36 -1.56 7.92
CA LEU A 48 11.89 -0.86 9.12
C LEU A 48 11.33 -1.85 10.14
N ARG A 49 10.51 -2.81 9.70
CA ARG A 49 9.93 -3.82 10.59
C ARG A 49 11.01 -4.60 11.34
N GLN A 50 12.06 -5.03 10.62
CA GLN A 50 13.16 -5.79 11.22
C GLN A 50 13.96 -4.96 12.21
N GLU A 51 14.15 -3.68 11.92
CA GLU A 51 14.97 -2.78 12.75
C GLU A 51 14.19 -2.17 13.93
N ALA A 52 12.87 -2.11 13.82
CA ALA A 52 12.04 -1.40 14.80
C ALA A 52 11.88 -2.14 16.14
N GLY A 53 12.10 -3.44 16.16
CA GLY A 53 11.93 -4.26 17.36
C GLY A 53 10.48 -4.68 17.61
N ASP A 54 10.23 -5.20 18.79
CA ASP A 54 8.95 -5.86 19.14
C ASP A 54 7.86 -4.92 19.64
N LYS A 55 8.13 -3.63 19.73
CA LYS A 55 7.19 -2.63 20.24
C LYS A 55 6.55 -1.79 19.15
N LEU A 56 7.04 -1.89 17.93
CA LEU A 56 6.52 -1.13 16.80
C LEU A 56 5.93 -2.09 15.77
N ARG A 57 4.79 -1.73 15.24
CA ARG A 57 4.14 -2.50 14.18
C ARG A 57 4.31 -1.79 12.84
N VAL A 58 4.46 -2.57 11.79
CA VAL A 58 4.60 -2.06 10.43
C VAL A 58 3.68 -2.87 9.51
N THR A 59 2.74 -2.19 8.89
CA THR A 59 1.77 -2.78 7.97
C THR A 59 1.93 -2.16 6.60
N ILE A 60 1.92 -2.98 5.57
CA ILE A 60 1.90 -2.55 4.17
C ILE A 60 0.52 -2.87 3.62
N ILE A 61 -0.17 -1.87 3.08
CA ILE A 61 -1.41 -2.08 2.33
C ILE A 61 -1.08 -1.98 0.85
N SER A 62 -1.38 -3.05 0.11
CA SER A 62 -1.13 -3.14 -1.32
C SER A 62 -2.46 -3.22 -2.07
N PRO A 63 -3.06 -2.07 -2.42
CA PRO A 63 -4.31 -2.06 -3.16
C PRO A 63 -4.09 -2.36 -4.64
N GLY A 64 -5.06 -3.03 -5.22
CA GLY A 64 -5.20 -3.14 -6.66
C GLY A 64 -5.90 -1.92 -7.24
N PHE A 65 -6.81 -2.12 -8.16
CA PHE A 65 -7.50 -1.01 -8.83
C PHE A 65 -8.57 -0.41 -7.93
N VAL A 66 -8.32 0.81 -7.45
CA VAL A 66 -9.22 1.55 -6.57
C VAL A 66 -9.74 2.78 -7.32
N ARG A 67 -11.00 3.13 -7.10
CA ARG A 67 -11.62 4.30 -7.72
C ARG A 67 -11.11 5.58 -7.04
N THR A 68 -10.06 6.15 -7.64
CA THR A 68 -9.40 7.37 -7.17
C THR A 68 -9.11 8.31 -8.34
N ASP A 69 -8.55 9.47 -8.05
CA ASP A 69 -8.17 10.47 -9.06
C ASP A 69 -6.81 10.18 -9.73
N PHE A 70 -6.21 9.02 -9.45
CA PHE A 70 -4.89 8.67 -9.97
C PHE A 70 -4.83 8.72 -11.50
N VAL A 71 -5.90 8.30 -12.18
CA VAL A 71 -5.97 8.27 -13.65
C VAL A 71 -5.80 9.68 -14.23
N GLU A 72 -6.38 10.68 -13.60
CA GLU A 72 -6.31 12.07 -14.05
C GLU A 72 -4.89 12.65 -13.95
N ALA A 73 -4.07 12.10 -13.07
CA ALA A 73 -2.68 12.51 -12.90
C ALA A 73 -1.71 11.87 -13.91
N VAL A 74 -2.15 10.86 -14.66
CA VAL A 74 -1.32 10.18 -15.65
C VAL A 74 -1.26 11.02 -16.92
N THR A 75 -0.04 11.32 -17.40
CA THR A 75 0.18 12.20 -18.56
C THR A 75 0.25 11.46 -19.90
N ASN A 76 0.59 10.16 -19.91
CA ASN A 76 0.62 9.36 -21.14
C ASN A 76 -0.82 9.05 -21.60
N PRO A 77 -1.24 9.52 -22.81
CA PRO A 77 -2.63 9.36 -23.24
C PRO A 77 -3.09 7.92 -23.38
N GLU A 78 -2.22 7.03 -23.88
CA GLU A 78 -2.58 5.62 -24.05
C GLU A 78 -2.73 4.92 -22.70
N LEU A 79 -1.79 5.14 -21.78
CA LEU A 79 -1.85 4.57 -20.44
C LEU A 79 -3.05 5.12 -19.67
N ARG A 80 -3.32 6.42 -19.81
CA ARG A 80 -4.48 7.06 -19.17
C ARG A 80 -5.78 6.43 -19.64
N ALA A 81 -5.92 6.18 -20.94
CA ALA A 81 -7.12 5.55 -21.50
C ALA A 81 -7.29 4.12 -20.99
N GLN A 82 -6.22 3.34 -20.94
CA GLN A 82 -6.24 1.97 -20.41
C GLN A 82 -6.63 1.94 -18.93
N LEU A 83 -6.07 2.83 -18.13
CA LEU A 83 -6.38 2.92 -16.70
C LEU A 83 -7.83 3.37 -16.46
N ALA A 84 -8.32 4.32 -17.26
CA ALA A 84 -9.72 4.77 -17.16
C ALA A 84 -10.70 3.64 -17.49
N GLU A 85 -10.41 2.85 -18.53
CA GLU A 85 -11.23 1.69 -18.89
C GLU A 85 -11.24 0.65 -17.77
N SER A 86 -10.07 0.34 -17.19
CA SER A 86 -9.96 -0.60 -16.08
C SER A 86 -10.70 -0.11 -14.85
N ARG A 87 -10.64 1.20 -14.57
CA ARG A 87 -11.37 1.81 -13.46
C ARG A 87 -12.88 1.60 -13.59
N GLU A 88 -13.42 1.79 -14.80
CA GLU A 88 -14.85 1.61 -15.06
C GLU A 88 -15.28 0.15 -14.94
N LYS A 89 -14.42 -0.77 -15.37
CA LYS A 89 -14.74 -2.20 -15.40
C LYS A 89 -14.78 -2.84 -14.03
N PHE A 90 -13.80 -2.55 -13.16
CA PHE A 90 -13.65 -3.32 -11.95
C PHE A 90 -13.03 -2.61 -10.75
N ALA A 91 -12.90 -1.27 -10.80
CA ALA A 91 -12.33 -0.55 -9.65
C ALA A 91 -13.24 -0.67 -8.42
N ILE A 92 -12.63 -0.94 -7.27
CA ILE A 92 -13.35 -1.00 -6.00
C ILE A 92 -13.38 0.35 -5.32
N SER A 93 -14.28 0.51 -4.35
CA SER A 93 -14.38 1.72 -3.53
C SER A 93 -13.15 1.86 -2.63
N PRO A 94 -12.65 3.09 -2.40
CA PRO A 94 -11.62 3.35 -1.38
C PRO A 94 -11.97 2.82 0.01
N ASP A 95 -13.26 2.69 0.34
CA ASP A 95 -13.72 2.13 1.60
C ASP A 95 -13.17 0.72 1.85
N ALA A 96 -13.00 -0.10 0.81
CA ALA A 96 -12.43 -1.44 0.97
C ALA A 96 -11.01 -1.38 1.52
N ILE A 97 -10.23 -0.39 1.07
CA ILE A 97 -8.87 -0.18 1.56
C ILE A 97 -8.88 0.36 2.99
N ALA A 98 -9.78 1.31 3.27
CA ALA A 98 -9.93 1.86 4.63
C ALA A 98 -10.30 0.77 5.65
N ARG A 99 -11.19 -0.16 5.28
CA ARG A 99 -11.55 -1.29 6.15
C ARG A 99 -10.37 -2.24 6.39
N ALA A 100 -9.54 -2.47 5.38
CA ALA A 100 -8.35 -3.30 5.54
C ALA A 100 -7.34 -2.66 6.49
N ILE A 101 -7.16 -1.34 6.39
CA ILE A 101 -6.30 -0.58 7.31
C ILE A 101 -6.86 -0.65 8.73
N ALA A 102 -8.16 -0.46 8.90
CA ALA A 102 -8.82 -0.55 10.20
C ALA A 102 -8.61 -1.92 10.83
N PHE A 103 -8.74 -2.98 10.05
CA PHE A 103 -8.48 -4.35 10.52
C PHE A 103 -7.07 -4.49 11.09
N ALA A 104 -6.06 -3.97 10.40
CA ALA A 104 -4.67 -4.05 10.86
C ALA A 104 -4.47 -3.24 12.16
N LEU A 105 -5.09 -2.06 12.24
CA LEU A 105 -4.98 -1.19 13.41
C LEU A 105 -5.67 -1.75 14.65
N GLU A 106 -6.75 -2.49 14.46
CA GLU A 106 -7.58 -3.03 15.56
C GLU A 106 -6.97 -4.27 16.22
N GLN A 107 -5.93 -4.86 15.66
CA GLN A 107 -5.29 -6.02 16.26
C GLN A 107 -4.62 -5.65 17.58
N PRO A 108 -4.51 -6.61 18.53
CA PRO A 108 -3.76 -6.38 19.77
C PRO A 108 -2.32 -5.98 19.49
N ALA A 109 -1.70 -5.30 20.45
CA ALA A 109 -0.35 -4.74 20.27
C ALA A 109 0.74 -5.78 19.99
N ASP A 110 0.52 -7.04 20.36
CA ASP A 110 1.45 -8.15 20.09
C ASP A 110 1.23 -8.83 18.73
N ILE A 111 0.27 -8.34 17.95
CA ILE A 111 -0.05 -8.88 16.62
C ILE A 111 0.31 -7.84 15.58
N ASP A 112 1.19 -8.20 14.68
CA ASP A 112 1.62 -7.34 13.57
C ASP A 112 1.18 -7.95 12.25
N VAL A 113 0.16 -7.36 11.64
CA VAL A 113 -0.28 -7.73 10.29
C VAL A 113 0.62 -6.98 9.31
N ASN A 114 1.55 -7.67 8.71
CA ASN A 114 2.64 -7.04 7.97
C ASN A 114 2.30 -6.64 6.56
N GLU A 115 1.38 -7.36 5.90
CA GLU A 115 0.95 -6.98 4.56
C GLU A 115 -0.47 -7.47 4.29
N ILE A 116 -1.27 -6.61 3.67
CA ILE A 116 -2.60 -6.94 3.17
C ILE A 116 -2.67 -6.52 1.70
N VAL A 117 -2.95 -7.49 0.82
CA VAL A 117 -3.19 -7.23 -0.60
C VAL A 117 -4.68 -7.24 -0.84
N VAL A 118 -5.23 -6.15 -1.32
CA VAL A 118 -6.66 -6.00 -1.59
C VAL A 118 -6.85 -5.60 -3.05
N ARG A 119 -7.50 -6.43 -3.81
CA ARG A 119 -7.77 -6.15 -5.22
C ARG A 119 -9.20 -6.53 -5.60
N PRO A 120 -9.75 -5.92 -6.65
CA PRO A 120 -11.01 -6.39 -7.19
C PRO A 120 -10.91 -7.87 -7.59
N THR A 121 -11.95 -8.64 -7.37
CA THR A 121 -11.95 -10.05 -7.78
C THR A 121 -11.80 -10.21 -9.29
N ALA A 122 -12.23 -9.21 -10.07
CA ALA A 122 -12.11 -9.21 -11.52
C ALA A 122 -10.73 -8.81 -12.04
N GLN A 123 -9.85 -8.31 -11.18
CA GLN A 123 -8.49 -7.92 -11.59
C GLN A 123 -7.60 -9.15 -11.71
N GLY A 124 -6.97 -9.28 -12.89
CA GLY A 124 -6.02 -10.35 -13.15
C GLY A 124 -4.67 -10.25 -12.45
#